data_12bc6ea93a4570f272213dea1cbe7dc5
#
_entry.id   12bc6ea93a4570f272213dea1cbe7dc5
#
_cell.length_a   1.000
_cell.length_b   1.000
_cell.length_c   1.000
_cell.angle_alpha   90.00
_cell.angle_beta   90.00
_cell.angle_gamma   90.00
#
_symmetry.space_group_name_H-M   'P 1'
#
loop_
_entity.id
_entity.type
_entity.pdbx_description
1 polymer ?
#
loop_
_entity_poly.entity_id
_entity_poly.type
_entity_poly.pdbx_seq_one_letter_code
_entity_poly.pdbx_strand_id
1 'polypeptide(L)'
;ELTEICLPLFGDRVKIFAIHRPDIGVRLNPINPKYLDDEREVTAVTQVILDNLAGSDKGENGFFFDTAGSLLSALILKFSLYYQHYCTIPHIIAFILSVDFSLKKEAEETKKGLQEDSYDTFLGLKNFLIDDKRVKIQASSFILGLASEKQTAAVVATLANALRKISFPESFWALTGNDIDLNINAKDNRTVLAILNDPKTEEALTPFLATIIHTITKQMMVRAQEPAFILLDEAPTIKLRNMARISATMASFKIVTIYCAQDISQAVIQYSKDGFKAILANLSTLFFGRANDPDSGKFYEQYFEPKKIKTHSKTTGQNSTSSTVGEKEIPKVRSHEFTKFTPGKFAFISGGKSEVVKFPKYNIAVQPLPEKEDMKKKMIDNYINVIEEINFFAEQIGISSEKKL
;
A
#
# COMPACT_ATOMS: atom_id res chain seq x y z
N GLU A 1 17.18 -4.73 -9.53
CA GLU A 1 18.32 -5.44 -8.89
C GLU A 1 17.88 -6.64 -8.07
N LEU A 2 17.03 -6.52 -7.01
CA LEU A 2 16.62 -7.68 -6.19
C LEU A 2 15.93 -8.78 -7.00
N THR A 3 15.08 -8.42 -7.96
CA THR A 3 14.43 -9.37 -8.86
C THR A 3 15.43 -10.14 -9.69
N GLU A 4 16.43 -9.47 -10.24
CA GLU A 4 17.50 -10.07 -11.05
C GLU A 4 18.40 -11.02 -10.24
N ILE A 5 18.49 -10.80 -8.92
CA ILE A 5 19.14 -11.72 -7.99
C ILE A 5 18.23 -12.93 -7.68
N CYS A 6 16.93 -12.71 -7.55
CA CYS A 6 15.97 -13.78 -7.24
C CYS A 6 15.82 -14.80 -8.39
N LEU A 7 15.88 -14.34 -9.64
CA LEU A 7 15.72 -15.20 -10.83
C LEU A 7 16.67 -16.40 -10.84
N PRO A 8 18.00 -16.26 -10.73
CA PRO A 8 18.90 -17.41 -10.72
C PRO A 8 18.82 -18.26 -9.45
N LEU A 9 18.33 -17.70 -8.34
CA LEU A 9 18.22 -18.41 -7.07
C LEU A 9 16.97 -19.28 -6.97
N PHE A 10 15.83 -18.84 -7.52
CA PHE A 10 14.55 -19.46 -7.32
C PHE A 10 13.87 -19.94 -8.63
N GLY A 11 14.43 -19.58 -9.80
CA GLY A 11 13.96 -20.05 -11.11
C GLY A 11 12.48 -19.74 -11.36
N ASP A 12 11.73 -20.73 -11.84
CA ASP A 12 10.31 -20.62 -12.22
C ASP A 12 9.36 -20.23 -11.06
N ARG A 13 9.84 -20.33 -9.82
CA ARG A 13 9.08 -19.86 -8.65
C ARG A 13 8.98 -18.35 -8.57
N VAL A 14 9.87 -17.60 -9.25
CA VAL A 14 9.83 -16.15 -9.29
C VAL A 14 8.72 -15.71 -10.22
N LYS A 15 7.78 -14.97 -9.67
CA LYS A 15 6.75 -14.27 -10.42
C LYS A 15 6.96 -12.77 -10.22
N ILE A 16 6.86 -12.01 -11.31
CA ILE A 16 7.12 -10.57 -11.29
C ILE A 16 5.79 -9.86 -11.42
N PHE A 17 5.49 -8.94 -10.52
CA PHE A 17 4.40 -7.99 -10.67
C PHE A 17 4.98 -6.61 -10.94
N ALA A 18 4.71 -6.08 -12.13
CA ALA A 18 5.26 -4.81 -12.58
C ALA A 18 4.27 -4.11 -13.52
N ILE A 19 3.55 -3.11 -13.03
CA ILE A 19 2.56 -2.37 -13.83
C ILE A 19 3.23 -1.68 -15.02
N HIS A 20 4.44 -1.13 -14.83
CA HIS A 20 5.23 -0.46 -15.88
C HIS A 20 5.94 -1.43 -16.85
N ARG A 21 5.95 -2.73 -16.55
CA ARG A 21 6.53 -3.82 -17.36
C ARG A 21 5.48 -4.93 -17.55
N PRO A 22 4.37 -4.64 -18.23
CA PRO A 22 3.28 -5.61 -18.44
C PRO A 22 3.70 -6.82 -19.29
N ASP A 23 4.79 -6.70 -20.02
CA ASP A 23 5.38 -7.72 -20.88
C ASP A 23 5.96 -8.92 -20.08
N ILE A 24 6.42 -8.69 -18.87
CA ILE A 24 6.99 -9.73 -17.98
C ILE A 24 6.17 -9.92 -16.71
N GLY A 25 5.19 -9.05 -16.49
CA GLY A 25 4.40 -9.02 -15.26
C GLY A 25 3.24 -10.02 -15.28
N VAL A 26 3.05 -10.73 -14.15
CA VAL A 26 1.79 -11.44 -13.89
C VAL A 26 0.68 -10.45 -13.57
N ARG A 27 -0.56 -10.81 -13.91
CA ARG A 27 -1.74 -10.01 -13.61
C ARG A 27 -2.38 -10.51 -12.32
N LEU A 28 -2.76 -9.57 -11.46
CA LEU A 28 -3.27 -9.87 -10.13
C LEU A 28 -4.59 -9.13 -9.86
N ASN A 29 -5.47 -9.78 -9.11
CA ASN A 29 -6.64 -9.11 -8.57
C ASN A 29 -6.60 -9.15 -7.03
N PRO A 30 -6.13 -8.08 -6.36
CA PRO A 30 -6.01 -8.06 -4.90
C PRO A 30 -7.35 -7.96 -4.17
N ILE A 31 -8.44 -7.62 -4.86
CA ILE A 31 -9.82 -7.59 -4.32
C ILE A 31 -10.67 -8.74 -4.87
N ASN A 32 -10.04 -9.83 -5.34
CA ASN A 32 -10.79 -11.02 -5.71
C ASN A 32 -11.67 -11.46 -4.53
N PRO A 33 -12.96 -11.81 -4.76
CA PRO A 33 -13.88 -12.21 -3.67
C PRO A 33 -13.34 -13.30 -2.74
N LYS A 34 -12.50 -14.19 -3.25
CA LYS A 34 -11.85 -15.24 -2.43
C LYS A 34 -10.91 -14.73 -1.33
N TYR A 35 -10.50 -13.45 -1.37
CA TYR A 35 -9.66 -12.78 -0.37
C TYR A 35 -10.45 -11.83 0.52
N LEU A 36 -11.75 -11.67 0.27
CA LEU A 36 -12.66 -10.76 0.98
C LEU A 36 -13.69 -11.58 1.77
N ASP A 37 -13.25 -12.15 2.90
CA ASP A 37 -14.07 -13.06 3.69
C ASP A 37 -15.32 -12.41 4.28
N ASP A 38 -15.22 -11.11 4.62
CA ASP A 38 -16.31 -10.34 5.23
C ASP A 38 -16.20 -8.82 4.97
N GLU A 39 -17.18 -8.08 5.47
CA GLU A 39 -17.26 -6.61 5.36
C GLU A 39 -16.05 -5.89 5.99
N ARG A 40 -15.38 -6.50 6.98
CA ARG A 40 -14.20 -5.93 7.64
C ARG A 40 -13.00 -5.94 6.70
N GLU A 41 -12.83 -7.03 5.93
CA GLU A 41 -11.76 -7.12 4.93
C GLU A 41 -12.00 -6.14 3.78
N VAL A 42 -13.25 -5.98 3.34
CA VAL A 42 -13.63 -4.97 2.35
C VAL A 42 -13.31 -3.57 2.85
N THR A 43 -13.67 -3.26 4.10
CA THR A 43 -13.34 -1.96 4.72
C THR A 43 -11.83 -1.76 4.83
N ALA A 44 -11.09 -2.79 5.22
CA ALA A 44 -9.64 -2.71 5.38
C ALA A 44 -8.93 -2.43 4.05
N VAL A 45 -9.30 -3.15 2.98
CA VAL A 45 -8.70 -2.94 1.65
C VAL A 45 -9.06 -1.57 1.07
N THR A 46 -10.31 -1.13 1.25
CA THR A 46 -10.75 0.22 0.84
C THR A 46 -9.90 1.31 1.51
N GLN A 47 -9.66 1.17 2.81
CA GLN A 47 -8.84 2.14 3.54
C GLN A 47 -7.38 2.15 3.06
N VAL A 48 -6.82 1.00 2.68
CA VAL A 48 -5.46 0.94 2.11
C VAL A 48 -5.39 1.71 0.79
N ILE A 49 -6.38 1.51 -0.08
CA ILE A 49 -6.47 2.25 -1.36
C ILE A 49 -6.54 3.75 -1.09
N LEU A 50 -7.45 4.19 -0.23
CA LEU A 50 -7.67 5.61 0.05
C LEU A 50 -6.49 6.27 0.79
N ASP A 51 -5.87 5.58 1.73
CA ASP A 51 -4.70 6.10 2.46
C ASP A 51 -3.52 6.39 1.53
N ASN A 52 -3.39 5.64 0.43
CA ASN A 52 -2.35 5.83 -0.57
C ASN A 52 -2.78 6.77 -1.72
N LEU A 53 -4.09 6.99 -1.94
CA LEU A 53 -4.60 7.97 -2.90
C LEU A 53 -4.63 9.40 -2.33
N ALA A 54 -4.91 9.53 -1.03
CA ALA A 54 -5.04 10.83 -0.37
C ALA A 54 -3.69 11.53 -0.14
N GLY A 55 -2.58 10.78 -0.11
CA GLY A 55 -1.28 11.34 0.25
C GLY A 55 -1.28 12.01 1.64
N SER A 56 -0.58 13.14 1.76
CA SER A 56 -0.53 13.95 2.99
C SER A 56 -1.71 14.91 3.16
N ASP A 57 -2.59 15.06 2.15
CA ASP A 57 -3.61 16.11 2.06
C ASP A 57 -4.96 15.77 2.75
N LYS A 58 -4.97 14.98 3.81
CA LYS A 58 -6.22 14.66 4.55
C LYS A 58 -6.82 15.85 5.34
N GLY A 59 -6.20 17.04 5.36
CA GLY A 59 -6.54 18.14 6.27
C GLY A 59 -8.00 18.62 6.20
N GLU A 60 -8.35 19.44 5.21
CA GLU A 60 -9.66 20.11 5.15
C GLU A 60 -10.78 19.25 4.50
N ASN A 61 -10.45 18.24 3.75
CA ASN A 61 -11.39 17.41 2.98
C ASN A 61 -11.72 16.04 3.63
N GLY A 62 -11.38 15.83 4.90
CA GLY A 62 -11.53 14.55 5.60
C GLY A 62 -12.94 13.96 5.50
N PHE A 63 -13.98 14.76 5.70
CA PHE A 63 -15.38 14.33 5.61
C PHE A 63 -15.74 13.76 4.22
N PHE A 64 -15.33 14.45 3.15
CA PHE A 64 -15.62 13.98 1.79
C PHE A 64 -14.87 12.70 1.46
N PHE A 65 -13.64 12.57 1.95
CA PHE A 65 -12.84 11.37 1.79
C PHE A 65 -13.41 10.17 2.56
N ASP A 66 -13.87 10.36 3.79
CA ASP A 66 -14.49 9.29 4.59
C ASP A 66 -15.82 8.84 3.96
N THR A 67 -16.63 9.78 3.45
CA THR A 67 -17.87 9.47 2.75
C THR A 67 -17.61 8.78 1.40
N ALA A 68 -16.60 9.20 0.66
CA ALA A 68 -16.14 8.54 -0.56
C ALA A 68 -15.63 7.11 -0.25
N GLY A 69 -15.00 6.91 0.89
CA GLY A 69 -14.61 5.59 1.40
C GLY A 69 -15.79 4.67 1.68
N SER A 70 -16.86 5.20 2.25
CA SER A 70 -18.11 4.46 2.46
C SER A 70 -18.71 3.99 1.11
N LEU A 71 -18.72 4.86 0.10
CA LEU A 71 -19.16 4.52 -1.25
C LEU A 71 -18.29 3.44 -1.88
N LEU A 72 -16.96 3.62 -1.90
CA LEU A 72 -16.03 2.66 -2.49
C LEU A 72 -16.11 1.30 -1.81
N SER A 73 -16.18 1.28 -0.48
CA SER A 73 -16.32 0.04 0.30
C SER A 73 -17.64 -0.68 -0.02
N ALA A 74 -18.75 0.05 -0.15
CA ALA A 74 -20.03 -0.53 -0.52
C ALA A 74 -20.04 -1.09 -1.94
N LEU A 75 -19.36 -0.43 -2.88
CA LEU A 75 -19.20 -0.94 -4.24
C LEU A 75 -18.38 -2.22 -4.26
N ILE A 76 -17.20 -2.26 -3.61
CA ILE A 76 -16.38 -3.47 -3.52
C ILE A 76 -17.21 -4.61 -2.91
N LEU A 77 -17.95 -4.36 -1.82
CA LEU A 77 -18.81 -5.35 -1.19
C LEU A 77 -19.90 -5.84 -2.15
N LYS A 78 -20.58 -4.94 -2.83
CA LYS A 78 -21.65 -5.29 -3.79
C LYS A 78 -21.13 -6.17 -4.91
N PHE A 79 -20.00 -5.78 -5.50
CA PHE A 79 -19.39 -6.57 -6.57
C PHE A 79 -18.88 -7.92 -6.06
N SER A 80 -18.29 -8.00 -4.89
CA SER A 80 -17.80 -9.26 -4.31
C SER A 80 -18.93 -10.27 -4.04
N LEU A 81 -20.11 -9.79 -3.64
CA LEU A 81 -21.24 -10.63 -3.28
C LEU A 81 -22.03 -11.13 -4.51
N TYR A 82 -22.27 -10.26 -5.48
CA TYR A 82 -23.26 -10.51 -6.53
C TYR A 82 -22.66 -10.51 -7.94
N TYR A 83 -21.52 -9.86 -8.17
CA TYR A 83 -20.94 -9.65 -9.48
C TYR A 83 -19.45 -9.94 -9.50
N GLN A 84 -19.09 -11.14 -9.04
CA GLN A 84 -17.71 -11.55 -8.78
C GLN A 84 -16.78 -11.38 -9.98
N HIS A 85 -17.29 -11.58 -11.20
CA HIS A 85 -16.54 -11.38 -12.45
C HIS A 85 -16.02 -9.94 -12.57
N TYR A 86 -16.81 -8.97 -12.16
CA TYR A 86 -16.49 -7.54 -12.19
C TYR A 86 -15.83 -7.04 -10.89
N CYS A 87 -15.58 -7.91 -9.91
CA CYS A 87 -14.93 -7.51 -8.67
C CYS A 87 -13.41 -7.39 -8.85
N THR A 88 -12.99 -6.40 -9.61
CA THR A 88 -11.60 -5.98 -9.78
C THR A 88 -11.48 -4.48 -9.63
N ILE A 89 -10.30 -3.98 -9.25
CA ILE A 89 -10.09 -2.52 -9.13
C ILE A 89 -10.41 -1.80 -10.44
N PRO A 90 -9.97 -2.25 -11.64
CA PRO A 90 -10.31 -1.62 -12.90
C PRO A 90 -11.82 -1.53 -13.19
N HIS A 91 -12.58 -2.60 -12.94
CA HIS A 91 -14.03 -2.57 -13.17
C HIS A 91 -14.74 -1.60 -12.23
N ILE A 92 -14.31 -1.51 -10.96
CA ILE A 92 -14.87 -0.54 -10.00
C ILE A 92 -14.51 0.89 -10.40
N ILE A 93 -13.30 1.12 -10.89
CA ILE A 93 -12.89 2.42 -11.44
C ILE A 93 -13.76 2.78 -12.65
N ALA A 94 -13.91 1.86 -13.60
CA ALA A 94 -14.76 2.06 -14.78
C ALA A 94 -16.21 2.35 -14.38
N PHE A 95 -16.77 1.60 -13.41
CA PHE A 95 -18.11 1.80 -12.90
C PHE A 95 -18.35 3.23 -12.38
N ILE A 96 -17.41 3.76 -11.59
CA ILE A 96 -17.54 5.11 -11.03
C ILE A 96 -17.29 6.20 -12.09
N LEU A 97 -16.39 5.96 -13.06
CA LEU A 97 -15.93 6.99 -13.98
C LEU A 97 -16.73 7.04 -15.30
N SER A 98 -17.33 5.93 -15.75
CA SER A 98 -17.97 5.85 -17.07
C SER A 98 -19.48 5.63 -17.05
N VAL A 99 -20.04 5.08 -15.96
CA VAL A 99 -21.49 4.79 -15.90
C VAL A 99 -22.28 6.07 -15.65
N ASP A 100 -23.32 6.28 -16.46
CA ASP A 100 -24.31 7.33 -16.24
C ASP A 100 -25.44 6.81 -15.35
N PHE A 101 -25.47 7.25 -14.09
CA PHE A 101 -26.46 6.82 -13.10
C PHE A 101 -27.78 7.59 -13.14
N SER A 102 -27.98 8.45 -14.14
CA SER A 102 -29.17 9.29 -14.28
C SER A 102 -30.37 8.44 -14.68
N LEU A 103 -31.40 8.43 -13.86
CA LEU A 103 -32.68 7.77 -14.16
C LEU A 103 -33.85 8.74 -14.04
N LYS A 104 -34.93 8.47 -14.77
CA LYS A 104 -36.19 9.22 -14.62
C LYS A 104 -36.76 9.03 -13.22
N LYS A 105 -37.16 10.11 -12.57
CA LYS A 105 -37.98 10.04 -11.36
C LYS A 105 -39.37 9.55 -11.72
N GLU A 106 -39.98 8.69 -10.91
CA GLU A 106 -41.41 8.43 -11.01
C GLU A 106 -42.14 9.77 -10.88
N ALA A 107 -43.04 10.02 -11.82
CA ALA A 107 -43.77 11.29 -11.90
C ALA A 107 -44.61 11.48 -10.64
N GLU A 108 -44.21 12.40 -9.74
CA GLU A 108 -45.15 12.90 -8.74
C GLU A 108 -46.22 13.74 -9.43
N GLU A 109 -47.50 13.41 -9.23
CA GLU A 109 -48.61 14.19 -9.71
C GLU A 109 -48.50 15.63 -9.18
N THR A 110 -47.97 16.52 -9.97
CA THR A 110 -48.04 17.95 -9.66
C THR A 110 -49.46 18.44 -9.80
N LYS A 111 -49.94 19.25 -8.85
CA LYS A 111 -51.25 19.85 -8.80
C LYS A 111 -51.69 20.64 -10.08
N LYS A 112 -50.89 20.63 -11.13
CA LYS A 112 -51.08 21.33 -12.41
C LYS A 112 -51.18 20.43 -13.65
N GLY A 113 -51.14 19.07 -13.49
CA GLY A 113 -51.38 18.17 -14.62
C GLY A 113 -50.33 18.17 -15.74
N LEU A 114 -49.20 18.83 -15.57
CA LEU A 114 -48.06 18.79 -16.49
C LEU A 114 -47.03 17.80 -15.95
N GLN A 115 -46.84 16.69 -16.65
CA GLN A 115 -45.74 15.76 -16.39
C GLN A 115 -44.46 16.36 -16.99
N GLU A 116 -43.60 16.99 -16.18
CA GLU A 116 -42.23 17.27 -16.58
C GLU A 116 -41.38 16.04 -16.26
N ASP A 117 -40.71 15.49 -17.26
CA ASP A 117 -39.74 14.43 -17.13
C ASP A 117 -38.55 14.96 -16.28
N SER A 118 -38.54 14.65 -14.98
CA SER A 118 -37.43 14.99 -14.10
C SER A 118 -36.48 13.79 -13.97
N TYR A 119 -35.18 14.06 -14.08
CA TYR A 119 -34.12 13.07 -13.92
C TYR A 119 -33.41 13.29 -12.60
N ASP A 120 -33.01 12.18 -11.95
CA ASP A 120 -32.11 12.21 -10.79
C ASP A 120 -30.78 11.61 -11.20
N THR A 121 -29.73 12.42 -11.10
CA THR A 121 -28.36 12.10 -11.55
C THR A 121 -27.76 10.87 -10.86
N PHE A 122 -28.20 10.56 -9.63
CA PHE A 122 -27.63 9.47 -8.82
C PHE A 122 -28.63 8.38 -8.47
N LEU A 123 -29.82 8.38 -9.06
CA LEU A 123 -30.87 7.41 -8.72
C LEU A 123 -30.43 5.97 -9.02
N GLY A 124 -29.75 5.74 -10.13
CA GLY A 124 -29.22 4.43 -10.49
C GLY A 124 -28.20 3.93 -9.47
N LEU A 125 -27.26 4.78 -9.06
CA LEU A 125 -26.29 4.45 -8.03
C LEU A 125 -26.95 4.18 -6.66
N LYS A 126 -27.92 5.01 -6.28
CA LYS A 126 -28.70 4.80 -5.06
C LYS A 126 -29.39 3.44 -5.09
N ASN A 127 -30.13 3.11 -6.15
CA ASN A 127 -30.85 1.85 -6.30
C ASN A 127 -29.90 0.66 -6.20
N PHE A 128 -28.73 0.74 -6.83
CA PHE A 128 -27.69 -0.29 -6.78
C PHE A 128 -27.18 -0.58 -5.35
N LEU A 129 -27.12 0.45 -4.50
CA LEU A 129 -26.58 0.32 -3.15
C LEU A 129 -27.61 -0.10 -2.11
N ILE A 130 -28.89 0.19 -2.30
CA ILE A 130 -29.91 -0.03 -1.26
C ILE A 130 -30.63 -1.37 -1.34
N ASP A 131 -30.48 -2.12 -2.41
CA ASP A 131 -31.18 -3.39 -2.62
C ASP A 131 -30.71 -4.53 -1.70
N ASP A 132 -29.48 -4.44 -1.18
CA ASP A 132 -28.93 -5.35 -0.14
C ASP A 132 -28.68 -4.60 1.17
N LYS A 133 -29.11 -5.21 2.28
CA LYS A 133 -29.02 -4.58 3.62
C LYS A 133 -27.57 -4.39 4.09
N ARG A 134 -26.64 -5.30 3.76
CA ARG A 134 -25.22 -5.21 4.14
C ARG A 134 -24.54 -4.10 3.37
N VAL A 135 -24.78 -4.04 2.06
CA VAL A 135 -24.27 -2.98 1.18
C VAL A 135 -24.82 -1.62 1.62
N LYS A 136 -26.12 -1.54 1.93
CA LYS A 136 -26.76 -0.32 2.44
C LYS A 136 -26.12 0.18 3.74
N ILE A 137 -25.81 -0.73 4.68
CA ILE A 137 -25.13 -0.36 5.94
C ILE A 137 -23.73 0.18 5.62
N GLN A 138 -22.98 -0.49 4.74
CA GLN A 138 -21.65 -0.07 4.34
C GLN A 138 -21.66 1.30 3.64
N ALA A 139 -22.69 1.57 2.83
CA ALA A 139 -22.90 2.85 2.14
C ALA A 139 -23.57 3.94 3.00
N SER A 140 -23.80 3.71 4.30
CA SER A 140 -24.68 4.55 5.12
C SER A 140 -24.32 6.04 5.10
N SER A 141 -23.05 6.39 5.21
CA SER A 141 -22.59 7.79 5.15
C SER A 141 -22.87 8.43 3.80
N PHE A 142 -22.68 7.70 2.71
CA PHE A 142 -23.00 8.16 1.35
C PHE A 142 -24.53 8.32 1.18
N ILE A 143 -25.32 7.32 1.61
CA ILE A 143 -26.77 7.33 1.50
C ILE A 143 -27.39 8.50 2.28
N LEU A 144 -26.88 8.83 3.45
CA LEU A 144 -27.31 10.01 4.21
C LEU A 144 -27.04 11.32 3.46
N GLY A 145 -25.95 11.37 2.69
CA GLY A 145 -25.61 12.52 1.86
C GLY A 145 -26.53 12.72 0.64
N LEU A 146 -27.24 11.67 0.18
CA LEU A 146 -28.15 11.74 -0.98
C LEU A 146 -29.31 12.73 -0.80
N ALA A 147 -29.62 13.17 0.42
CA ALA A 147 -30.60 14.22 0.68
C ALA A 147 -30.17 15.59 0.07
N SER A 148 -28.90 15.77 -0.26
CA SER A 148 -28.35 16.97 -0.90
C SER A 148 -27.60 16.59 -2.17
N GLU A 149 -28.18 16.87 -3.34
CA GLU A 149 -27.58 16.58 -4.64
C GLU A 149 -26.16 17.21 -4.77
N LYS A 150 -25.97 18.43 -4.24
CA LYS A 150 -24.67 19.11 -4.24
C LYS A 150 -23.61 18.38 -3.42
N GLN A 151 -23.99 17.84 -2.25
CA GLN A 151 -23.05 17.07 -1.41
C GLN A 151 -22.73 15.74 -2.06
N THR A 152 -23.74 15.05 -2.61
CA THR A 152 -23.55 13.80 -3.34
C THR A 152 -22.59 13.97 -4.51
N ALA A 153 -22.82 15.01 -5.32
CA ALA A 153 -21.93 15.34 -6.44
C ALA A 153 -20.50 15.61 -5.98
N ALA A 154 -20.31 16.32 -4.87
CA ALA A 154 -18.98 16.58 -4.30
C ALA A 154 -18.28 15.30 -3.83
N VAL A 155 -18.99 14.37 -3.19
CA VAL A 155 -18.43 13.07 -2.75
C VAL A 155 -18.03 12.21 -3.94
N VAL A 156 -18.93 12.07 -4.93
CA VAL A 156 -18.67 11.29 -6.15
C VAL A 156 -17.50 11.91 -6.94
N ALA A 157 -17.47 13.24 -7.08
CA ALA A 157 -16.36 13.93 -7.73
C ALA A 157 -15.02 13.75 -6.98
N THR A 158 -15.04 13.75 -5.66
CA THR A 158 -13.84 13.50 -4.84
C THR A 158 -13.29 12.08 -5.13
N LEU A 159 -14.16 11.07 -5.11
CA LEU A 159 -13.78 9.69 -5.41
C LEU A 159 -13.31 9.54 -6.87
N ALA A 160 -14.07 10.09 -7.82
CA ALA A 160 -13.73 10.06 -9.24
C ALA A 160 -12.37 10.72 -9.52
N ASN A 161 -12.08 11.88 -8.94
CA ASN A 161 -10.79 12.56 -9.09
C ASN A 161 -9.63 11.73 -8.51
N ALA A 162 -9.84 11.07 -7.38
CA ALA A 162 -8.84 10.19 -6.80
C ALA A 162 -8.58 8.96 -7.71
N LEU A 163 -9.65 8.30 -8.16
CA LEU A 163 -9.56 7.10 -9.00
C LEU A 163 -9.03 7.41 -10.41
N ARG A 164 -9.31 8.60 -10.95
CA ARG A 164 -8.79 9.04 -12.27
C ARG A 164 -7.27 9.06 -12.30
N LYS A 165 -6.61 9.39 -11.18
CA LYS A 165 -5.13 9.41 -11.09
C LYS A 165 -4.50 8.04 -11.33
N ILE A 166 -5.24 6.98 -11.06
CA ILE A 166 -4.79 5.59 -11.18
C ILE A 166 -5.47 4.83 -12.34
N SER A 167 -6.30 5.51 -13.14
CA SER A 167 -7.03 4.94 -14.30
C SER A 167 -6.20 5.10 -15.57
N PHE A 168 -5.39 4.08 -15.92
CA PHE A 168 -4.60 4.05 -17.16
C PHE A 168 -4.44 2.60 -17.66
N PRO A 169 -4.12 2.41 -18.96
CA PRO A 169 -4.14 1.08 -19.61
C PRO A 169 -3.28 0.03 -18.91
N GLU A 170 -2.09 0.40 -18.39
CA GLU A 170 -1.18 -0.50 -17.70
C GLU A 170 -1.78 -1.03 -16.39
N SER A 171 -2.45 -0.16 -15.61
CA SER A 171 -3.10 -0.58 -14.36
C SER A 171 -4.30 -1.48 -14.62
N PHE A 172 -5.08 -1.19 -15.66
CA PHE A 172 -6.21 -2.03 -16.05
C PHE A 172 -5.75 -3.41 -16.50
N TRP A 173 -4.69 -3.49 -17.30
CA TRP A 173 -4.10 -4.75 -17.72
C TRP A 173 -3.62 -5.56 -16.49
N ALA A 174 -2.82 -4.94 -15.64
CA ALA A 174 -2.17 -5.64 -14.53
C ALA A 174 -3.14 -6.15 -13.46
N LEU A 175 -4.31 -5.47 -13.27
CA LEU A 175 -5.23 -5.70 -12.16
C LEU A 175 -6.54 -6.40 -12.56
N THR A 176 -6.71 -6.83 -13.81
CA THR A 176 -7.89 -7.59 -14.26
C THR A 176 -7.66 -9.10 -14.31
N GLY A 177 -6.44 -9.58 -14.10
CA GLY A 177 -6.11 -11.01 -14.16
C GLY A 177 -5.96 -11.67 -12.81
N ASN A 178 -5.85 -13.00 -12.83
CA ASN A 178 -5.62 -13.85 -11.65
C ASN A 178 -4.58 -14.92 -12.01
N ASP A 179 -3.41 -14.51 -12.50
CA ASP A 179 -2.39 -15.41 -13.03
C ASP A 179 -1.71 -16.23 -11.92
N ILE A 180 -1.75 -15.75 -10.66
CA ILE A 180 -1.26 -16.49 -9.48
C ILE A 180 -2.22 -16.30 -8.29
N ASP A 181 -2.14 -17.23 -7.34
CA ASP A 181 -2.81 -17.08 -6.04
C ASP A 181 -1.96 -16.25 -5.09
N LEU A 182 -2.59 -15.27 -4.41
CA LEU A 182 -1.91 -14.39 -3.45
C LEU A 182 -1.63 -15.06 -2.09
N ASN A 183 -2.07 -16.29 -1.87
CA ASN A 183 -1.64 -17.11 -0.75
C ASN A 183 -0.27 -17.77 -1.09
N ILE A 184 0.76 -16.94 -1.19
CA ILE A 184 2.06 -17.26 -1.79
C ILE A 184 2.94 -18.19 -0.96
N ASN A 185 2.62 -18.43 0.32
CA ASN A 185 3.35 -19.36 1.19
C ASN A 185 2.52 -20.60 1.58
N ALA A 186 1.45 -20.88 0.86
CA ALA A 186 0.74 -22.16 1.00
C ALA A 186 1.66 -23.32 0.59
N LYS A 187 1.42 -24.52 1.16
CA LYS A 187 2.28 -25.70 0.91
C LYS A 187 2.40 -26.06 -0.56
N ASP A 188 1.35 -25.85 -1.32
CA ASP A 188 1.21 -26.10 -2.75
C ASP A 188 1.50 -24.87 -3.63
N ASN A 189 1.68 -23.70 -3.02
CA ASN A 189 1.93 -22.44 -3.73
C ASN A 189 3.14 -21.68 -3.13
N ARG A 190 4.34 -22.25 -3.29
CA ARG A 190 5.60 -21.66 -2.80
C ARG A 190 6.14 -20.67 -3.82
N THR A 191 5.50 -19.52 -3.92
CA THR A 191 5.84 -18.47 -4.89
C THR A 191 6.79 -17.45 -4.30
N VAL A 192 7.75 -16.98 -5.08
CA VAL A 192 8.55 -15.77 -4.82
C VAL A 192 7.97 -14.67 -5.68
N LEU A 193 7.22 -13.76 -5.08
CA LEU A 193 6.64 -12.63 -5.80
C LEU A 193 7.53 -11.40 -5.67
N ALA A 194 8.10 -10.96 -6.78
CA ALA A 194 8.84 -9.71 -6.90
C ALA A 194 7.89 -8.59 -7.36
N ILE A 195 7.63 -7.63 -6.49
CA ILE A 195 6.81 -6.46 -6.79
C ILE A 195 7.74 -5.30 -7.13
N LEU A 196 7.65 -4.80 -8.37
CA LEU A 196 8.50 -3.72 -8.86
C LEU A 196 7.73 -2.40 -8.83
N ASN A 197 8.35 -1.39 -8.21
CA ASN A 197 7.91 -0.01 -8.32
C ASN A 197 8.72 0.72 -9.39
N ASP A 198 8.12 1.73 -10.03
CA ASP A 198 8.81 2.63 -10.96
C ASP A 198 8.86 4.03 -10.35
N PRO A 199 10.07 4.53 -10.02
CA PRO A 199 10.21 5.87 -9.44
C PRO A 199 9.62 7.00 -10.28
N LYS A 200 9.45 6.80 -11.60
CA LYS A 200 8.87 7.82 -12.50
C LYS A 200 7.36 7.95 -12.35
N THR A 201 6.68 6.90 -11.91
CA THR A 201 5.22 6.82 -11.82
C THR A 201 4.74 6.37 -10.43
N GLU A 202 5.61 6.49 -9.43
CA GLU A 202 5.41 5.98 -8.07
C GLU A 202 4.09 6.40 -7.44
N GLU A 203 3.73 7.68 -7.52
CA GLU A 203 2.47 8.20 -6.94
C GLU A 203 1.23 7.48 -7.49
N ALA A 204 1.23 7.15 -8.78
CA ALA A 204 0.12 6.45 -9.42
C ALA A 204 0.12 4.94 -9.11
N LEU A 205 1.28 4.35 -8.86
CA LEU A 205 1.42 2.91 -8.62
C LEU A 205 1.21 2.52 -7.15
N THR A 206 1.62 3.37 -6.22
CA THR A 206 1.61 3.11 -4.78
C THR A 206 0.28 2.56 -4.23
N PRO A 207 -0.91 3.08 -4.61
CA PRO A 207 -2.18 2.55 -4.11
C PRO A 207 -2.40 1.07 -4.47
N PHE A 208 -1.99 0.66 -5.67
CA PHE A 208 -2.11 -0.72 -6.12
C PHE A 208 -1.13 -1.64 -5.41
N LEU A 209 0.15 -1.21 -5.32
CA LEU A 209 1.20 -1.97 -4.66
C LEU A 209 0.88 -2.17 -3.16
N ALA A 210 0.43 -1.12 -2.48
CA ALA A 210 0.00 -1.19 -1.09
C ALA A 210 -1.18 -2.17 -0.90
N THR A 211 -2.14 -2.16 -1.83
CA THR A 211 -3.31 -3.06 -1.78
C THR A 211 -2.89 -4.52 -1.98
N ILE A 212 -2.00 -4.80 -2.94
CA ILE A 212 -1.47 -6.14 -3.19
C ILE A 212 -0.70 -6.65 -1.97
N ILE A 213 0.22 -5.83 -1.42
CA ILE A 213 0.99 -6.19 -0.23
C ILE A 213 0.05 -6.43 0.97
N HIS A 214 -0.98 -5.60 1.13
CA HIS A 214 -1.99 -5.79 2.17
C HIS A 214 -2.69 -7.14 2.03
N THR A 215 -3.19 -7.47 0.86
CA THR A 215 -3.90 -8.74 0.61
C THR A 215 -2.97 -9.92 0.83
N ILE A 216 -1.75 -9.90 0.28
CA ILE A 216 -0.75 -10.96 0.47
C ILE A 216 -0.45 -11.15 1.96
N THR A 217 -0.17 -10.08 2.69
CA THR A 217 0.15 -10.18 4.12
C THR A 217 -1.00 -10.77 4.93
N LYS A 218 -2.24 -10.50 4.54
CA LYS A 218 -3.43 -11.12 5.15
C LYS A 218 -3.51 -12.61 4.84
N GLN A 219 -3.31 -13.01 3.59
CA GLN A 219 -3.33 -14.41 3.18
C GLN A 219 -2.20 -15.22 3.83
N MET A 220 -1.05 -14.62 4.09
CA MET A 220 0.08 -15.26 4.77
C MET A 220 -0.17 -15.47 6.27
N MET A 221 -1.09 -14.74 6.91
CA MET A 221 -1.41 -14.88 8.35
C MET A 221 -2.32 -16.09 8.63
N VAL A 222 -2.00 -17.23 8.05
CA VAL A 222 -2.68 -18.52 8.29
C VAL A 222 -1.69 -19.47 8.95
N ARG A 223 -2.14 -20.19 9.99
CA ARG A 223 -1.29 -21.15 10.71
C ARG A 223 -0.99 -22.38 9.85
N ALA A 224 0.15 -23.00 10.10
CA ALA A 224 0.60 -24.22 9.44
C ALA A 224 0.92 -24.09 7.94
N GLN A 225 1.14 -22.86 7.48
CA GLN A 225 1.74 -22.59 6.17
C GLN A 225 3.27 -22.62 6.22
N GLU A 226 3.92 -22.52 5.06
CA GLU A 226 5.37 -22.52 4.96
C GLU A 226 5.99 -21.24 5.55
N PRO A 227 7.17 -21.34 6.16
CA PRO A 227 7.94 -20.16 6.55
C PRO A 227 8.23 -19.26 5.34
N ALA A 228 8.14 -17.96 5.54
CA ALA A 228 8.29 -17.00 4.46
C ALA A 228 9.02 -15.72 4.90
N PHE A 229 9.37 -14.92 3.91
CA PHE A 229 9.98 -13.61 4.09
C PHE A 229 9.14 -12.53 3.42
N ILE A 230 9.04 -11.38 4.06
CA ILE A 230 8.57 -10.14 3.44
C ILE A 230 9.75 -9.19 3.46
N LEU A 231 10.32 -8.89 2.29
CA LEU A 231 11.42 -7.96 2.14
C LEU A 231 10.89 -6.69 1.49
N LEU A 232 10.97 -5.59 2.23
CA LEU A 232 10.56 -4.26 1.79
C LEU A 232 11.83 -3.42 1.59
N ASP A 233 12.27 -3.31 0.35
CA ASP A 233 13.35 -2.42 -0.04
C ASP A 233 12.78 -1.01 -0.24
N GLU A 234 13.43 0.00 0.33
CA GLU A 234 12.91 1.37 0.37
C GLU A 234 11.47 1.45 0.94
N ALA A 235 11.23 0.71 2.02
CA ALA A 235 9.92 0.55 2.64
C ALA A 235 9.13 1.85 2.89
N PRO A 236 9.77 3.01 3.21
CA PRO A 236 9.04 4.28 3.40
C PRO A 236 8.36 4.83 2.15
N THR A 237 8.65 4.32 0.95
CA THR A 237 8.02 4.78 -0.30
C THR A 237 6.54 4.38 -0.39
N ILE A 238 6.13 3.33 0.31
CA ILE A 238 4.76 2.82 0.33
C ILE A 238 4.19 2.89 1.74
N LYS A 239 3.02 3.50 1.91
CA LYS A 239 2.33 3.52 3.19
C LYS A 239 1.58 2.20 3.44
N LEU A 240 2.17 1.31 4.21
CA LEU A 240 1.52 0.09 4.65
C LEU A 240 0.76 0.33 5.96
N ARG A 241 -0.55 0.17 5.91
CA ARG A 241 -1.41 0.33 7.08
C ARG A 241 -1.02 -0.68 8.17
N ASN A 242 -0.88 -0.21 9.39
CA ASN A 242 -0.50 -1.04 10.56
C ASN A 242 0.87 -1.72 10.42
N MET A 243 1.85 -1.13 9.73
CA MET A 243 3.18 -1.71 9.53
C MET A 243 3.84 -2.17 10.84
N ALA A 244 3.72 -1.40 11.92
CA ALA A 244 4.21 -1.79 13.23
C ALA A 244 3.57 -3.10 13.73
N ARG A 245 2.25 -3.27 13.54
CA ARG A 245 1.53 -4.47 13.93
C ARG A 245 1.86 -5.66 13.04
N ILE A 246 2.04 -5.43 11.74
CA ILE A 246 2.46 -6.47 10.78
C ILE A 246 3.76 -7.09 11.29
N SER A 247 4.79 -6.29 11.55
CA SER A 247 6.09 -6.77 12.02
C SER A 247 5.99 -7.57 13.32
N ALA A 248 5.16 -7.14 14.27
CA ALA A 248 4.95 -7.83 15.54
C ALA A 248 4.21 -9.18 15.38
N THR A 249 3.23 -9.24 14.46
CA THR A 249 2.32 -10.39 14.34
C THR A 249 2.89 -11.50 13.46
N MET A 250 3.60 -11.15 12.39
CA MET A 250 4.11 -12.07 11.38
C MET A 250 5.03 -13.18 11.94
N ALA A 251 5.80 -12.87 12.99
CA ALA A 251 6.68 -13.85 13.63
C ALA A 251 5.92 -15.09 14.15
N SER A 252 4.68 -14.92 14.64
CA SER A 252 3.84 -16.03 15.11
C SER A 252 3.38 -16.98 14.00
N PHE A 253 3.44 -16.53 12.74
CA PHE A 253 3.16 -17.29 11.53
C PHE A 253 4.42 -17.77 10.81
N LYS A 254 5.60 -17.67 11.47
CA LYS A 254 6.91 -18.02 10.90
C LYS A 254 7.29 -17.18 9.68
N ILE A 255 6.90 -15.92 9.67
CA ILE A 255 7.20 -14.97 8.61
C ILE A 255 8.17 -13.95 9.14
N VAL A 256 9.29 -13.77 8.46
CA VAL A 256 10.32 -12.77 8.76
C VAL A 256 10.02 -11.51 7.96
N THR A 257 9.95 -10.37 8.64
CA THR A 257 9.83 -9.06 8.00
C THR A 257 11.18 -8.38 7.97
N ILE A 258 11.66 -7.99 6.79
CA ILE A 258 12.87 -7.23 6.55
C ILE A 258 12.44 -5.86 6.02
N TYR A 259 12.74 -4.83 6.80
CA TYR A 259 12.37 -3.44 6.51
C TYR A 259 13.64 -2.63 6.24
N CYS A 260 13.86 -2.25 4.98
CA CYS A 260 15.00 -1.42 4.58
C CYS A 260 14.54 0.02 4.32
N ALA A 261 15.32 0.97 4.80
CA ALA A 261 15.12 2.39 4.56
C ALA A 261 16.47 3.07 4.35
N GLN A 262 16.55 3.96 3.38
CA GLN A 262 17.77 4.75 3.14
C GLN A 262 17.87 5.94 4.09
N ASP A 263 16.72 6.54 4.44
CA ASP A 263 16.63 7.72 5.28
C ASP A 263 15.48 7.59 6.28
N ILE A 264 15.78 7.97 7.53
CA ILE A 264 14.80 8.04 8.61
C ILE A 264 13.74 9.11 8.33
N SER A 265 14.12 10.21 7.70
CA SER A 265 13.22 11.36 7.44
C SER A 265 12.02 10.93 6.60
N GLN A 266 12.22 10.10 5.59
CA GLN A 266 11.15 9.55 4.76
C GLN A 266 10.17 8.70 5.59
N ALA A 267 10.69 7.84 6.46
CA ALA A 267 9.87 7.02 7.34
C ALA A 267 9.08 7.88 8.36
N VAL A 268 9.68 8.96 8.87
CA VAL A 268 9.02 9.90 9.78
C VAL A 268 7.93 10.71 9.06
N ILE A 269 8.14 11.11 7.82
CA ILE A 269 7.12 11.77 7.00
C ILE A 269 5.93 10.82 6.78
N GLN A 270 6.18 9.56 6.46
CA GLN A 270 5.16 8.58 6.12
C GLN A 270 4.34 8.11 7.34
N TYR A 271 5.01 7.86 8.48
CA TYR A 271 4.40 7.22 9.65
C TYR A 271 4.35 8.10 10.91
N SER A 272 4.82 9.33 10.88
CA SER A 272 5.18 10.16 12.03
C SER A 272 6.35 9.59 12.84
N LYS A 273 6.94 10.44 13.70
CA LYS A 273 8.07 10.05 14.55
C LYS A 273 7.72 8.88 15.50
N ASP A 274 6.54 8.92 16.10
CA ASP A 274 6.09 7.89 17.04
C ASP A 274 5.65 6.62 16.31
N GLY A 275 5.01 6.75 15.16
CA GLY A 275 4.66 5.61 14.30
C GLY A 275 5.91 4.86 13.81
N PHE A 276 6.96 5.57 13.40
CA PHE A 276 8.21 4.93 12.99
C PHE A 276 8.93 4.27 14.16
N LYS A 277 8.96 4.90 15.35
CA LYS A 277 9.48 4.25 16.57
C LYS A 277 8.72 2.96 16.90
N ALA A 278 7.41 2.94 16.73
CA ALA A 278 6.60 1.74 16.94
C ALA A 278 6.94 0.63 15.93
N ILE A 279 7.28 0.96 14.68
CA ILE A 279 7.77 -0.02 13.69
C ILE A 279 9.10 -0.62 14.18
N LEU A 280 10.08 0.22 14.54
CA LEU A 280 11.40 -0.22 14.98
C LEU A 280 11.34 -1.06 16.26
N ALA A 281 10.47 -0.73 17.21
CA ALA A 281 10.29 -1.48 18.44
C ALA A 281 9.84 -2.93 18.23
N ASN A 282 9.22 -3.23 17.09
CA ASN A 282 8.78 -4.58 16.72
C ASN A 282 9.78 -5.34 15.83
N LEU A 283 10.92 -4.74 15.52
CA LEU A 283 12.02 -5.38 14.78
C LEU A 283 13.09 -5.84 15.78
N SER A 284 13.32 -7.13 15.87
CA SER A 284 14.25 -7.72 16.85
C SER A 284 15.72 -7.47 16.54
N THR A 285 16.04 -7.14 15.30
CA THR A 285 17.41 -6.88 14.83
C THR A 285 17.41 -5.59 14.01
N LEU A 286 18.33 -4.68 14.38
CA LEU A 286 18.50 -3.40 13.72
C LEU A 286 19.93 -3.26 13.21
N PHE A 287 20.06 -2.82 11.95
CA PHE A 287 21.33 -2.48 11.32
C PHE A 287 21.33 -1.00 10.95
N PHE A 288 22.23 -0.24 11.56
CA PHE A 288 22.42 1.19 11.29
C PHE A 288 23.66 1.39 10.41
N GLY A 289 23.45 1.79 9.18
CA GLY A 289 24.51 2.08 8.22
C GLY A 289 25.06 3.49 8.37
N ARG A 290 25.50 4.07 7.26
CA ARG A 290 26.02 5.44 7.24
C ARG A 290 24.88 6.44 7.48
N ALA A 291 25.07 7.38 8.40
CA ALA A 291 24.21 8.54 8.55
C ALA A 291 24.66 9.65 7.59
N ASN A 292 23.74 10.17 6.77
CA ASN A 292 24.03 11.27 5.83
C ASN A 292 23.85 12.64 6.48
N ASP A 293 23.15 12.72 7.61
CA ASP A 293 22.88 13.93 8.35
C ASP A 293 23.11 13.76 9.88
N PRO A 294 23.33 14.84 10.62
CA PRO A 294 23.62 14.77 12.07
C PRO A 294 22.45 14.24 12.91
N ASP A 295 21.20 14.46 12.49
CA ASP A 295 20.03 14.07 13.28
C ASP A 295 19.77 12.56 13.16
N SER A 296 19.98 11.97 11.98
CA SER A 296 20.03 10.52 11.79
C SER A 296 21.13 9.90 12.65
N GLY A 297 22.32 10.50 12.69
CA GLY A 297 23.41 10.02 13.54
C GLY A 297 23.05 10.04 15.03
N LYS A 298 22.41 11.11 15.53
CA LYS A 298 21.92 11.21 16.91
C LYS A 298 20.82 10.18 17.20
N PHE A 299 19.93 9.98 16.23
CA PHE A 299 18.86 8.97 16.36
C PHE A 299 19.45 7.57 16.50
N TYR A 300 20.44 7.20 15.69
CA TYR A 300 21.11 5.89 15.80
C TYR A 300 21.83 5.73 17.12
N GLU A 301 22.55 6.76 17.60
CA GLU A 301 23.27 6.75 18.88
C GLU A 301 22.39 6.34 20.05
N GLN A 302 21.11 6.75 20.07
CA GLN A 302 20.16 6.46 21.17
C GLN A 302 19.86 4.96 21.36
N TYR A 303 20.14 4.13 20.38
CA TYR A 303 19.92 2.68 20.44
C TYR A 303 21.09 1.92 21.08
N PHE A 304 22.25 2.58 21.29
CA PHE A 304 23.45 1.95 21.80
C PHE A 304 23.70 2.34 23.27
N GLU A 305 23.86 1.31 24.10
CA GLU A 305 24.15 1.54 25.51
C GLU A 305 25.43 2.35 25.70
N PRO A 306 25.49 3.22 26.73
CA PRO A 306 26.71 3.93 27.09
C PRO A 306 27.77 2.95 27.65
N LYS A 307 29.03 3.17 27.29
CA LYS A 307 30.17 2.50 27.88
C LYS A 307 30.90 3.44 28.84
N LYS A 308 31.37 2.93 29.98
CA LYS A 308 32.19 3.66 30.91
C LYS A 308 33.63 3.69 30.41
N ILE A 309 34.20 4.86 30.31
CA ILE A 309 35.61 5.06 30.02
C ILE A 309 36.28 5.74 31.22
N LYS A 310 37.50 5.31 31.56
CA LYS A 310 38.34 6.01 32.55
C LYS A 310 38.93 7.25 31.89
N THR A 311 38.69 8.39 32.51
CA THR A 311 39.32 9.66 32.11
C THR A 311 40.42 10.00 33.07
N HIS A 312 41.59 10.30 32.54
CA HIS A 312 42.73 10.77 33.35
C HIS A 312 42.87 12.28 33.12
N SER A 313 42.64 13.05 34.18
CA SER A 313 42.91 14.49 34.20
C SER A 313 44.18 14.75 34.99
N LYS A 314 45.13 15.43 34.39
CA LYS A 314 46.39 15.81 35.00
C LYS A 314 46.44 17.33 35.11
N THR A 315 46.44 17.82 36.32
CA THR A 315 46.57 19.26 36.59
C THR A 315 47.99 19.50 37.11
N THR A 316 48.76 20.33 36.42
CA THR A 316 50.13 20.69 36.79
C THR A 316 50.10 22.15 37.28
N GLY A 317 50.39 22.37 38.57
CA GLY A 317 50.63 23.69 39.17
C GLY A 317 52.13 23.93 39.30
N GLN A 318 52.51 25.17 39.76
CA GLN A 318 53.91 25.57 39.83
C GLN A 318 54.80 24.64 40.74
N ASN A 319 54.22 23.95 41.73
CA ASN A 319 54.95 23.06 42.63
C ASN A 319 54.31 21.69 42.88
N SER A 320 53.25 21.33 42.15
CA SER A 320 52.59 20.02 42.34
C SER A 320 51.90 19.56 41.08
N THR A 321 51.91 18.24 40.88
CA THR A 321 51.12 17.59 39.81
C THR A 321 50.10 16.68 40.47
N SER A 322 48.81 16.94 40.23
CA SER A 322 47.71 16.11 40.68
C SER A 322 47.16 15.29 39.53
N SER A 323 46.93 14.01 39.71
CA SER A 323 46.30 13.13 38.73
C SER A 323 44.97 12.63 39.29
N THR A 324 43.87 12.97 38.60
CA THR A 324 42.54 12.51 38.98
C THR A 324 42.05 11.49 37.94
N VAL A 325 41.66 10.31 38.42
CA VAL A 325 41.01 9.30 37.58
C VAL A 325 39.49 9.41 37.77
N GLY A 326 38.78 9.79 36.75
CA GLY A 326 37.32 9.84 36.73
C GLY A 326 36.74 8.78 35.79
N GLU A 327 35.49 8.41 36.00
CA GLU A 327 34.72 7.62 35.01
C GLU A 327 33.78 8.54 34.27
N LYS A 328 33.74 8.37 32.97
CA LYS A 328 32.77 9.08 32.07
C LYS A 328 32.02 8.08 31.24
N GLU A 329 30.69 8.21 31.21
CA GLU A 329 29.87 7.45 30.32
C GLU A 329 29.84 8.11 28.94
N ILE A 330 30.09 7.34 27.90
CA ILE A 330 29.99 7.78 26.50
C ILE A 330 29.21 6.74 25.71
N PRO A 331 28.42 7.13 24.72
CA PRO A 331 27.76 6.18 23.83
C PRO A 331 28.77 5.19 23.23
N LYS A 332 28.36 3.91 23.11
CA LYS A 332 29.21 2.85 22.55
C LYS A 332 29.61 3.14 21.11
N VAL A 333 28.67 3.71 20.32
CA VAL A 333 28.90 4.25 18.97
C VAL A 333 28.36 5.68 18.96
N ARG A 334 29.21 6.64 18.64
CA ARG A 334 28.84 8.06 18.67
C ARG A 334 28.23 8.49 17.34
N SER A 335 27.36 9.51 17.38
CA SER A 335 26.67 10.07 16.20
C SER A 335 27.63 10.39 15.03
N HIS A 336 28.79 11.01 15.33
CA HIS A 336 29.77 11.35 14.29
C HIS A 336 30.54 10.13 13.71
N GLU A 337 30.48 8.97 14.34
CA GLU A 337 31.09 7.74 13.81
C GLU A 337 30.26 7.18 12.65
N PHE A 338 28.93 7.29 12.71
CA PHE A 338 28.04 6.84 11.65
C PHE A 338 28.29 7.59 10.34
N THR A 339 28.64 8.87 10.38
CA THR A 339 28.93 9.64 9.17
C THR A 339 30.19 9.15 8.43
N LYS A 340 31.06 8.41 9.13
CA LYS A 340 32.32 7.84 8.62
C LYS A 340 32.20 6.38 8.20
N PHE A 341 31.02 5.77 8.30
CA PHE A 341 30.85 4.39 7.88
C PHE A 341 31.00 4.26 6.37
N THR A 342 31.78 3.27 5.98
CA THR A 342 31.97 2.90 4.57
C THR A 342 30.93 1.86 4.15
N PRO A 343 30.66 1.65 2.84
CA PRO A 343 29.78 0.60 2.37
C PRO A 343 30.09 -0.76 3.01
N GLY A 344 29.03 -1.46 3.43
CA GLY A 344 29.11 -2.75 4.13
C GLY A 344 29.41 -2.66 5.63
N LYS A 345 29.66 -1.46 6.19
CA LYS A 345 29.88 -1.26 7.62
C LYS A 345 28.57 -0.83 8.30
N PHE A 346 28.19 -1.56 9.36
CA PHE A 346 26.97 -1.31 10.12
C PHE A 346 27.26 -1.40 11.63
N ALA A 347 26.55 -0.59 12.40
CA ALA A 347 26.35 -0.86 13.81
C ALA A 347 25.06 -1.65 13.98
N PHE A 348 25.12 -2.77 14.67
CA PHE A 348 24.01 -3.71 14.73
C PHE A 348 23.62 -4.00 16.18
N ILE A 349 22.32 -4.24 16.39
CA ILE A 349 21.73 -4.60 17.66
C ILE A 349 20.81 -5.79 17.47
N SER A 350 20.99 -6.85 18.24
CA SER A 350 20.13 -8.02 18.26
C SER A 350 20.28 -8.78 19.56
N GLY A 351 19.16 -9.19 20.18
CA GLY A 351 19.17 -10.06 21.35
C GLY A 351 20.02 -9.55 22.52
N GLY A 352 20.03 -8.23 22.77
CA GLY A 352 20.83 -7.60 23.84
C GLY A 352 22.32 -7.43 23.51
N LYS A 353 22.76 -7.81 22.29
CA LYS A 353 24.11 -7.59 21.81
C LYS A 353 24.16 -6.38 20.88
N SER A 354 25.21 -5.59 20.99
CA SER A 354 25.46 -4.47 20.09
C SER A 354 26.92 -4.43 19.67
N GLU A 355 27.18 -4.39 18.37
CA GLU A 355 28.54 -4.40 17.80
C GLU A 355 28.56 -3.62 16.47
N VAL A 356 29.80 -3.29 16.04
CA VAL A 356 30.05 -2.76 14.71
C VAL A 356 30.59 -3.88 13.84
N VAL A 357 29.88 -4.19 12.76
CA VAL A 357 30.21 -5.28 11.83
C VAL A 357 30.55 -4.71 10.44
N LYS A 358 31.34 -5.45 9.70
CA LYS A 358 31.63 -5.15 8.30
C LYS A 358 31.36 -6.40 7.47
N PHE A 359 30.37 -6.31 6.60
CA PHE A 359 30.08 -7.37 5.64
C PHE A 359 31.04 -7.29 4.46
N PRO A 360 31.58 -8.41 4.02
CA PRO A 360 32.35 -8.47 2.76
C PRO A 360 31.42 -8.23 1.57
N LYS A 361 31.99 -7.75 0.47
CA LYS A 361 31.26 -7.69 -0.79
C LYS A 361 31.23 -9.08 -1.40
N TYR A 362 30.04 -9.59 -1.65
CA TYR A 362 29.85 -10.85 -2.37
C TYR A 362 29.54 -10.57 -3.83
N ASN A 363 30.07 -11.41 -4.71
CA ASN A 363 29.63 -11.45 -6.12
C ASN A 363 28.43 -12.38 -6.17
N ILE A 364 27.26 -11.79 -6.41
CA ILE A 364 26.00 -12.52 -6.53
C ILE A 364 25.68 -12.67 -8.02
N ALA A 365 25.27 -13.85 -8.43
CA ALA A 365 24.78 -14.07 -9.79
C ALA A 365 23.51 -13.23 -10.01
N VAL A 366 23.47 -12.50 -11.11
CA VAL A 366 22.32 -11.70 -11.53
C VAL A 366 21.89 -12.14 -12.92
N GLN A 367 20.58 -12.21 -13.11
CA GLN A 367 19.99 -12.44 -14.42
C GLN A 367 19.24 -11.19 -14.83
N PRO A 368 19.68 -10.45 -15.84
CA PRO A 368 19.00 -9.25 -16.28
C PRO A 368 17.59 -9.55 -16.76
N LEU A 369 16.68 -8.61 -16.54
CA LEU A 369 15.33 -8.69 -17.08
C LEU A 369 15.38 -8.61 -18.61
N PRO A 370 14.47 -9.27 -19.33
CA PRO A 370 14.41 -9.22 -20.79
C PRO A 370 14.16 -7.81 -21.30
N GLU A 371 14.50 -7.56 -22.54
CA GLU A 371 14.17 -6.30 -23.23
C GLU A 371 12.65 -6.08 -23.20
N LYS A 372 12.24 -4.80 -23.14
CA LYS A 372 10.82 -4.44 -23.03
C LYS A 372 10.09 -4.69 -24.34
N GLU A 373 9.07 -5.50 -24.31
CA GLU A 373 8.16 -5.71 -25.44
C GLU A 373 7.07 -4.63 -25.48
N ASP A 374 6.63 -4.25 -26.69
CA ASP A 374 5.53 -3.30 -26.87
C ASP A 374 4.17 -3.98 -26.68
N MET A 375 3.56 -3.74 -25.53
CA MET A 375 2.23 -4.22 -25.16
C MET A 375 1.13 -3.16 -25.32
N LYS A 376 1.47 -1.96 -25.84
CA LYS A 376 0.60 -0.78 -25.80
C LYS A 376 -0.78 -1.05 -26.39
N LYS A 377 -0.85 -1.69 -27.55
CA LYS A 377 -2.14 -2.00 -28.19
C LYS A 377 -3.00 -2.91 -27.31
N LYS A 378 -2.44 -4.02 -26.81
CA LYS A 378 -3.16 -4.97 -25.96
C LYS A 378 -3.71 -4.32 -24.69
N MET A 379 -2.93 -3.42 -24.09
CA MET A 379 -3.34 -2.71 -22.87
C MET A 379 -4.46 -1.71 -23.16
N ILE A 380 -4.39 -0.98 -24.28
CA ILE A 380 -5.45 -0.06 -24.68
C ILE A 380 -6.74 -0.82 -25.02
N ASP A 381 -6.65 -1.93 -25.76
CA ASP A 381 -7.80 -2.77 -26.09
C ASP A 381 -8.46 -3.30 -24.79
N ASN A 382 -7.66 -3.80 -23.84
CA ASN A 382 -8.17 -4.24 -22.53
C ASN A 382 -8.83 -3.10 -21.75
N TYR A 383 -8.24 -1.90 -21.75
CA TYR A 383 -8.78 -0.72 -21.07
C TYR A 383 -10.16 -0.36 -21.62
N ILE A 384 -10.31 -0.32 -22.95
CA ILE A 384 -11.58 -0.03 -23.62
C ILE A 384 -12.61 -1.13 -23.31
N ASN A 385 -12.22 -2.42 -23.43
CA ASN A 385 -13.11 -3.54 -23.16
C ASN A 385 -13.69 -3.51 -21.74
N VAL A 386 -12.85 -3.24 -20.72
CA VAL A 386 -13.33 -3.14 -19.32
C VAL A 386 -14.38 -2.03 -19.16
N ILE A 387 -14.19 -0.89 -19.84
CA ILE A 387 -15.17 0.21 -19.81
C ILE A 387 -16.47 -0.20 -20.50
N GLU A 388 -16.39 -0.82 -21.68
CA GLU A 388 -17.56 -1.28 -22.44
C GLU A 388 -18.34 -2.36 -21.69
N GLU A 389 -17.64 -3.35 -21.10
CA GLU A 389 -18.24 -4.40 -20.28
C GLU A 389 -19.02 -3.82 -19.08
N ILE A 390 -18.48 -2.84 -18.40
CA ILE A 390 -19.13 -2.21 -17.24
C ILE A 390 -20.32 -1.34 -17.64
N ASN A 391 -20.24 -0.61 -18.75
CA ASN A 391 -21.38 0.17 -19.24
C ASN A 391 -22.53 -0.74 -19.68
N PHE A 392 -22.22 -1.80 -20.42
CA PHE A 392 -23.20 -2.81 -20.81
C PHE A 392 -23.84 -3.50 -19.59
N PHE A 393 -23.03 -3.88 -18.59
CA PHE A 393 -23.50 -4.42 -17.33
C PHE A 393 -24.48 -3.47 -16.63
N ALA A 394 -24.12 -2.17 -16.53
CA ALA A 394 -24.95 -1.16 -15.88
C ALA A 394 -26.33 -0.98 -16.56
N GLU A 395 -26.36 -1.05 -17.90
CA GLU A 395 -27.60 -1.04 -18.68
C GLU A 395 -28.43 -2.30 -18.42
N GLN A 396 -27.82 -3.48 -18.43
CA GLN A 396 -28.52 -4.76 -18.19
C GLN A 396 -29.23 -4.82 -16.84
N ILE A 397 -28.62 -4.26 -15.79
CA ILE A 397 -29.22 -4.25 -14.45
C ILE A 397 -30.10 -3.01 -14.18
N GLY A 398 -30.31 -2.17 -15.18
CA GLY A 398 -31.24 -1.05 -15.13
C GLY A 398 -30.82 0.12 -14.23
N ILE A 399 -29.53 0.28 -13.96
CA ILE A 399 -29.00 1.40 -13.17
C ILE A 399 -28.44 2.54 -14.03
N SER A 400 -28.39 2.34 -15.34
CA SER A 400 -28.03 3.33 -16.34
C SER A 400 -29.12 3.36 -17.43
N SER A 401 -29.41 4.54 -17.95
CA SER A 401 -30.28 4.67 -19.09
C SER A 401 -29.52 4.33 -20.37
N GLU A 402 -30.13 3.53 -21.28
CA GLU A 402 -29.62 3.41 -22.65
C GLU A 402 -29.45 4.81 -23.24
N LYS A 403 -28.22 5.19 -23.59
CA LYS A 403 -28.01 6.35 -24.46
C LYS A 403 -28.59 5.98 -25.84
N LYS A 404 -29.76 6.48 -26.16
CA LYS A 404 -30.14 6.58 -27.59
C LYS A 404 -29.09 7.48 -28.24
N LEU A 405 -28.11 6.84 -28.91
CA LEU A 405 -27.20 7.49 -29.85
C LEU A 405 -27.97 8.19 -30.97
#